data_661084ac0d604817ddd3914348de1215
#
_entry.id   661084ac0d604817ddd3914348de1215
#
_cell.length_a   1.000
_cell.length_b   1.000
_cell.length_c   1.000
_cell.angle_alpha   90.00
_cell.angle_beta   90.00
_cell.angle_gamma   90.00
#
_symmetry.space_group_name_H-M   'P 1'
#
loop_
_entity.id
_entity.type
_entity.pdbx_description
1 polymer ?
#
loop_
_entity_poly.entity_id
_entity_poly.type
_entity_poly.pdbx_seq_one_letter_code
_entity_poly.pdbx_strand_id
1 'polypeptide(L)'
;VDDAWQFIQEHENSSDAVLVYSSDTPEKVKEFQSLGAEKVASLLEDAAARLAVKAVKAGYTRIISAGGETSGAVTRALGFSSYLIGESVAPGVPIMVPAREPGVRLILKSGNFGQEDFFGRALSMTGGTDPVLDQKLSDAVWTARSLFDRGKTSGSSANMSFRHKDRIYISATGSCFGTMKKEDFAVLSMDGTVLSEKKPSKEWPLHLALYEKSSETGAVIHTHSTFSVLWSFVPAKNDQDCIPDHTPYLKMKLGTVGLVPYEKPGSEALFQAFRERVGASDGFLLKNHGPVVPGKSVMDAFFRLEELEESARIAWELFRAGLE
;
A
#
# COMPACT_ATOMS: atom_id res chain seq x y z
N VAL A 1 -16.20 27.63 -8.06
CA VAL A 1 -15.12 26.65 -8.22
C VAL A 1 -14.41 26.43 -6.89
N ASP A 2 -14.06 27.50 -6.19
CA ASP A 2 -13.25 27.38 -4.98
C ASP A 2 -14.03 26.74 -3.82
N ASP A 3 -15.29 27.04 -3.62
CA ASP A 3 -16.15 26.37 -2.62
C ASP A 3 -16.31 24.87 -2.92
N ALA A 4 -16.52 24.51 -4.20
CA ALA A 4 -16.60 23.11 -4.61
C ALA A 4 -15.26 22.37 -4.43
N TRP A 5 -14.14 23.07 -4.65
CA TRP A 5 -12.82 22.51 -4.42
C TRP A 5 -12.53 22.31 -2.93
N GLN A 6 -12.91 23.27 -2.09
CA GLN A 6 -12.81 23.14 -0.64
C GLN A 6 -13.61 21.94 -0.13
N PHE A 7 -14.85 21.77 -0.61
CA PHE A 7 -15.69 20.61 -0.27
C PHE A 7 -15.02 19.29 -0.67
N ILE A 8 -14.41 19.22 -1.86
CA ILE A 8 -13.65 18.04 -2.30
C ILE A 8 -12.51 17.73 -1.34
N GLN A 9 -11.74 18.75 -0.92
CA GLN A 9 -10.61 18.57 0.00
C GLN A 9 -11.04 18.12 1.41
N GLU A 10 -12.13 18.67 1.92
CA GLU A 10 -12.69 18.27 3.23
C GLU A 10 -13.16 16.81 3.26
N HIS A 11 -13.47 16.22 2.08
CA HIS A 11 -13.92 14.83 1.94
C HIS A 11 -12.87 13.92 1.30
N GLU A 12 -11.62 14.36 1.20
CA GLU A 12 -10.53 13.60 0.56
C GLU A 12 -10.28 12.22 1.22
N ASN A 13 -10.49 12.13 2.53
CA ASN A 13 -10.29 10.90 3.31
C ASN A 13 -11.58 10.07 3.45
N SER A 14 -12.68 10.47 2.80
CA SER A 14 -13.90 9.67 2.76
C SER A 14 -13.70 8.41 1.90
N SER A 15 -14.33 7.30 2.30
CA SER A 15 -14.41 6.09 1.47
C SER A 15 -15.26 6.29 0.22
N ASP A 16 -16.06 7.36 0.20
CA ASP A 16 -17.02 7.65 -0.85
C ASP A 16 -16.45 8.58 -1.91
N ALA A 17 -16.95 8.49 -3.13
CA ALA A 17 -16.60 9.41 -4.19
C ALA A 17 -17.33 10.73 -4.02
N VAL A 18 -16.64 11.84 -4.23
CA VAL A 18 -17.26 13.17 -4.21
C VAL A 18 -17.96 13.44 -5.55
N LEU A 19 -19.24 13.79 -5.49
CA LEU A 19 -20.04 14.20 -6.64
C LEU A 19 -20.22 15.72 -6.65
N VAL A 20 -19.83 16.37 -7.73
CA VAL A 20 -20.13 17.78 -7.99
C VAL A 20 -21.05 17.85 -9.19
N TYR A 21 -22.19 18.51 -9.04
CA TYR A 21 -23.20 18.58 -10.10
C TYR A 21 -23.78 19.99 -10.20
N SER A 22 -24.30 20.33 -11.39
CA SER A 22 -24.86 21.64 -11.74
C SER A 22 -26.37 21.63 -12.01
N SER A 23 -27.04 20.47 -11.83
CA SER A 23 -28.49 20.38 -11.99
C SER A 23 -29.22 20.97 -10.77
N ASP A 24 -30.34 21.62 -11.02
CA ASP A 24 -31.23 22.19 -10.00
C ASP A 24 -32.69 22.00 -10.43
N THR A 25 -33.64 22.59 -9.67
CA THR A 25 -35.05 22.50 -10.03
C THR A 25 -35.33 23.20 -11.38
N PRO A 26 -36.37 22.79 -12.12
CA PRO A 26 -36.68 23.38 -13.43
C PRO A 26 -36.87 24.92 -13.36
N GLU A 27 -37.38 25.44 -12.24
CA GLU A 27 -37.60 26.86 -12.02
C GLU A 27 -36.26 27.62 -11.96
N LYS A 28 -35.32 27.13 -11.16
CA LYS A 28 -33.98 27.73 -11.04
C LYS A 28 -33.18 27.61 -12.33
N VAL A 29 -33.28 26.47 -13.03
CA VAL A 29 -32.64 26.31 -14.33
C VAL A 29 -33.14 27.38 -15.31
N LYS A 30 -34.46 27.65 -15.37
CA LYS A 30 -35.01 28.71 -16.20
C LYS A 30 -34.53 30.12 -15.77
N GLU A 31 -34.43 30.35 -14.48
CA GLU A 31 -33.89 31.60 -13.95
C GLU A 31 -32.46 31.84 -14.42
N PHE A 32 -31.57 30.85 -14.26
CA PHE A 32 -30.21 30.96 -14.72
C PHE A 32 -30.11 31.09 -16.25
N GLN A 33 -30.93 30.37 -17.01
CA GLN A 33 -30.94 30.46 -18.47
C GLN A 33 -31.39 31.84 -18.95
N SER A 34 -32.20 32.58 -18.16
CA SER A 34 -32.59 33.96 -18.49
C SER A 34 -31.40 34.94 -18.47
N LEU A 35 -30.29 34.58 -17.81
CA LEU A 35 -29.03 35.35 -17.82
C LEU A 35 -28.19 35.12 -19.09
N GLY A 36 -28.69 34.31 -20.02
CA GLY A 36 -28.04 33.90 -21.26
C GLY A 36 -27.60 32.42 -21.20
N ALA A 37 -28.38 31.54 -21.83
CA ALA A 37 -28.19 30.12 -21.77
C ALA A 37 -26.77 29.67 -22.19
N GLU A 38 -26.22 30.19 -23.27
CA GLU A 38 -24.88 29.90 -23.74
C GLU A 38 -23.79 30.34 -22.75
N LYS A 39 -23.96 31.52 -22.14
CA LYS A 39 -23.02 32.05 -21.14
C LYS A 39 -23.00 31.18 -19.89
N VAL A 40 -24.17 30.75 -19.40
CA VAL A 40 -24.29 29.87 -18.25
C VAL A 40 -23.67 28.52 -18.55
N ALA A 41 -23.93 27.90 -19.71
CA ALA A 41 -23.32 26.66 -20.14
C ALA A 41 -21.79 26.75 -20.17
N SER A 42 -21.22 27.77 -20.79
CA SER A 42 -19.79 28.03 -20.86
C SER A 42 -19.14 28.18 -19.48
N LEU A 43 -19.79 28.84 -18.52
CA LEU A 43 -19.29 28.98 -17.16
C LEU A 43 -19.29 27.66 -16.41
N LEU A 44 -20.30 26.80 -16.61
CA LEU A 44 -20.37 25.47 -15.99
C LEU A 44 -19.30 24.53 -16.57
N GLU A 45 -19.08 24.59 -17.88
CA GLU A 45 -18.03 23.82 -18.56
C GLU A 45 -16.64 24.24 -18.07
N ASP A 46 -16.36 25.56 -17.98
CA ASP A 46 -15.07 26.06 -17.45
C ASP A 46 -14.88 25.62 -15.98
N ALA A 47 -15.92 25.72 -15.16
CA ALA A 47 -15.87 25.29 -13.77
C ALA A 47 -15.52 23.79 -13.63
N ALA A 48 -16.20 22.92 -14.40
CA ALA A 48 -15.94 21.48 -14.40
C ALA A 48 -14.52 21.16 -14.89
N ALA A 49 -14.08 21.83 -15.96
CA ALA A 49 -12.74 21.68 -16.51
C ALA A 49 -11.64 22.06 -15.50
N ARG A 50 -11.81 23.19 -14.81
CA ARG A 50 -10.88 23.66 -13.76
C ARG A 50 -10.85 22.72 -12.55
N LEU A 51 -12.01 22.21 -12.13
CA LEU A 51 -12.07 21.21 -11.05
C LEU A 51 -11.36 19.91 -11.43
N ALA A 52 -11.57 19.40 -12.63
CA ALA A 52 -10.90 18.20 -13.10
C ALA A 52 -9.36 18.36 -13.14
N VAL A 53 -8.86 19.50 -13.61
CA VAL A 53 -7.42 19.80 -13.62
C VAL A 53 -6.87 19.91 -12.19
N LYS A 54 -7.59 20.59 -11.27
CA LYS A 54 -7.20 20.67 -9.86
C LYS A 54 -7.16 19.25 -9.24
N ALA A 55 -8.17 18.42 -9.49
CA ALA A 55 -8.25 17.07 -8.97
C ALA A 55 -7.07 16.18 -9.44
N VAL A 56 -6.77 16.14 -10.74
CA VAL A 56 -5.63 15.37 -11.26
C VAL A 56 -4.30 15.86 -10.66
N LYS A 57 -4.10 17.19 -10.57
CA LYS A 57 -2.90 17.77 -9.93
C LYS A 57 -2.77 17.44 -8.44
N ALA A 58 -3.89 17.29 -7.75
CA ALA A 58 -3.93 16.88 -6.33
C ALA A 58 -3.79 15.36 -6.14
N GLY A 59 -3.66 14.57 -7.22
CA GLY A 59 -3.43 13.13 -7.16
C GLY A 59 -4.71 12.27 -7.24
N TYR A 60 -5.86 12.85 -7.58
CA TYR A 60 -7.05 12.05 -7.87
C TYR A 60 -6.86 11.27 -9.16
N THR A 61 -7.04 9.96 -9.08
CA THR A 61 -6.75 9.03 -10.18
C THR A 61 -7.99 8.63 -10.98
N ARG A 62 -9.17 9.04 -10.55
CA ARG A 62 -10.45 8.69 -11.20
C ARG A 62 -11.28 9.94 -11.43
N ILE A 63 -11.49 10.25 -12.70
CA ILE A 63 -12.31 11.40 -13.12
C ILE A 63 -13.47 10.86 -13.95
N ILE A 64 -14.68 11.02 -13.44
CA ILE A 64 -15.90 10.66 -14.15
C ILE A 64 -16.63 11.96 -14.51
N SER A 65 -16.73 12.24 -15.78
CA SER A 65 -17.43 13.43 -16.29
C SER A 65 -18.70 13.01 -17.03
N ALA A 66 -19.83 13.59 -16.64
CA ALA A 66 -21.14 13.34 -17.25
C ALA A 66 -21.69 14.61 -17.92
N GLY A 67 -22.11 14.48 -19.17
CA GLY A 67 -22.53 15.55 -20.05
C GLY A 67 -21.60 15.70 -21.25
N GLY A 68 -22.13 15.77 -22.47
CA GLY A 68 -21.32 15.80 -23.69
C GLY A 68 -20.38 17.00 -23.74
N GLU A 69 -20.93 18.21 -23.57
CA GLU A 69 -20.19 19.47 -23.56
C GLU A 69 -19.18 19.53 -22.41
N THR A 70 -19.61 19.17 -21.20
CA THR A 70 -18.76 19.10 -19.99
C THR A 70 -17.59 18.12 -20.19
N SER A 71 -17.85 16.93 -20.73
CA SER A 71 -16.82 15.94 -21.01
C SER A 71 -15.80 16.43 -22.03
N GLY A 72 -16.26 17.16 -23.07
CA GLY A 72 -15.40 17.81 -24.03
C GLY A 72 -14.52 18.90 -23.39
N ALA A 73 -15.07 19.75 -22.54
CA ALA A 73 -14.32 20.80 -21.83
C ALA A 73 -13.26 20.20 -20.90
N VAL A 74 -13.63 19.18 -20.11
CA VAL A 74 -12.72 18.45 -19.22
C VAL A 74 -11.56 17.82 -19.98
N THR A 75 -11.84 17.14 -21.10
CA THR A 75 -10.81 16.50 -21.92
C THR A 75 -9.81 17.50 -22.50
N ARG A 76 -10.32 18.62 -23.04
CA ARG A 76 -9.46 19.70 -23.55
C ARG A 76 -8.57 20.31 -22.46
N ALA A 77 -9.12 20.54 -21.27
CA ALA A 77 -8.40 21.18 -20.18
C ALA A 77 -7.33 20.25 -19.55
N LEU A 78 -7.56 18.94 -19.50
CA LEU A 78 -6.58 17.96 -19.04
C LEU A 78 -5.40 17.82 -20.00
N GLY A 79 -5.55 18.15 -21.29
CA GLY A 79 -4.46 18.21 -22.27
C GLY A 79 -3.84 16.88 -22.63
N PHE A 80 -4.46 15.75 -22.32
CA PHE A 80 -3.97 14.43 -22.71
C PHE A 80 -4.14 14.21 -24.23
N SER A 81 -3.07 13.86 -24.92
CA SER A 81 -3.04 13.74 -26.37
C SER A 81 -3.41 12.36 -26.90
N SER A 82 -3.33 11.32 -26.08
CA SER A 82 -3.59 9.93 -26.45
C SER A 82 -4.06 9.09 -25.28
N TYR A 83 -4.91 8.10 -25.58
CA TYR A 83 -5.51 7.23 -24.59
C TYR A 83 -5.46 5.77 -25.00
N LEU A 84 -5.23 4.90 -24.06
CA LEU A 84 -5.55 3.47 -24.16
C LEU A 84 -7.03 3.31 -23.83
N ILE A 85 -7.74 2.54 -24.63
CA ILE A 85 -9.17 2.25 -24.42
C ILE A 85 -9.29 0.94 -23.66
N GLY A 86 -9.88 1.00 -22.48
CA GLY A 86 -10.15 -0.16 -21.61
C GLY A 86 -11.58 -0.68 -21.77
N GLU A 87 -12.04 -1.41 -20.77
CA GLU A 87 -13.41 -1.95 -20.73
C GLU A 87 -14.46 -0.85 -20.76
N SER A 88 -15.62 -1.17 -21.31
CA SER A 88 -16.77 -0.25 -21.36
C SER A 88 -17.62 -0.36 -20.09
N VAL A 89 -17.80 0.76 -19.40
CA VAL A 89 -18.73 0.89 -18.26
C VAL A 89 -20.18 0.73 -18.72
N ALA A 90 -20.48 1.30 -19.88
CA ALA A 90 -21.75 1.14 -20.59
C ALA A 90 -21.46 1.16 -22.10
N PRO A 91 -22.38 0.70 -22.96
CA PRO A 91 -22.20 0.78 -24.41
C PRO A 91 -21.81 2.19 -24.84
N GLY A 92 -20.67 2.33 -25.51
CA GLY A 92 -20.15 3.61 -25.97
C GLY A 92 -19.44 4.47 -24.91
N VAL A 93 -19.25 3.97 -23.70
CA VAL A 93 -18.56 4.70 -22.59
C VAL A 93 -17.41 3.85 -22.02
N PRO A 94 -16.25 3.84 -22.69
CA PRO A 94 -15.08 3.11 -22.21
C PRO A 94 -14.37 3.80 -21.04
N ILE A 95 -13.60 3.05 -20.28
CA ILE A 95 -12.57 3.58 -19.41
C ILE A 95 -11.39 4.00 -20.29
N MET A 96 -10.95 5.23 -20.15
CA MET A 96 -9.84 5.79 -20.92
C MET A 96 -8.64 6.02 -20.01
N VAL A 97 -7.48 5.53 -20.42
CA VAL A 97 -6.22 5.69 -19.67
C VAL A 97 -5.27 6.56 -20.50
N PRO A 98 -4.91 7.76 -20.02
CA PRO A 98 -3.95 8.60 -20.74
C PRO A 98 -2.61 7.88 -20.86
N ALA A 99 -2.04 7.82 -22.06
CA ALA A 99 -0.82 7.05 -22.33
C ALA A 99 0.41 7.55 -21.55
N ARG A 100 0.45 8.85 -21.22
CA ARG A 100 1.54 9.47 -20.45
C ARG A 100 1.27 9.56 -18.94
N GLU A 101 0.02 9.29 -18.52
CA GLU A 101 -0.43 9.32 -17.10
C GLU A 101 -1.22 8.02 -16.80
N PRO A 102 -0.55 6.84 -16.85
CA PRO A 102 -1.23 5.55 -16.74
C PRO A 102 -1.90 5.32 -15.37
N GLY A 103 -1.66 6.19 -14.38
CA GLY A 103 -2.35 6.20 -13.10
C GLY A 103 -3.76 6.78 -13.16
N VAL A 104 -4.09 7.58 -14.18
CA VAL A 104 -5.39 8.25 -14.30
C VAL A 104 -6.38 7.37 -15.06
N ARG A 105 -7.63 7.34 -14.61
CA ARG A 105 -8.78 6.72 -15.28
C ARG A 105 -9.79 7.82 -15.58
N LEU A 106 -10.10 8.02 -16.84
CA LEU A 106 -11.05 9.01 -17.30
C LEU A 106 -12.27 8.29 -17.89
N ILE A 107 -13.45 8.64 -17.43
CA ILE A 107 -14.72 8.14 -17.96
C ILE A 107 -15.54 9.35 -18.41
N LEU A 108 -15.89 9.38 -19.69
CA LEU A 108 -16.61 10.49 -20.31
C LEU A 108 -18.01 9.97 -20.74
N LYS A 109 -19.03 10.38 -19.99
CA LYS A 109 -20.42 9.99 -20.27
C LYS A 109 -21.14 11.09 -21.03
N SER A 110 -21.57 10.81 -22.24
CA SER A 110 -22.55 11.65 -22.95
C SER A 110 -23.94 11.46 -22.36
N GLY A 111 -24.83 12.44 -22.51
CA GLY A 111 -26.09 12.59 -21.75
C GLY A 111 -26.92 11.30 -21.58
N ASN A 112 -27.28 10.62 -22.67
CA ASN A 112 -28.24 9.50 -22.65
C ASN A 112 -27.61 8.10 -22.50
N PHE A 113 -26.33 7.99 -22.25
CA PHE A 113 -25.68 6.68 -22.07
C PHE A 113 -25.65 6.25 -20.61
N GLY A 114 -25.79 4.95 -20.37
CA GLY A 114 -25.73 4.32 -19.04
C GLY A 114 -27.09 4.16 -18.36
N GLN A 115 -27.15 3.23 -17.43
CA GLN A 115 -28.30 2.95 -16.57
C GLN A 115 -28.21 3.74 -15.27
N GLU A 116 -29.21 3.63 -14.38
CA GLU A 116 -29.25 4.32 -13.07
C GLU A 116 -28.02 3.98 -12.19
N ASP A 117 -27.48 2.78 -12.33
CA ASP A 117 -26.29 2.30 -11.61
C ASP A 117 -24.95 2.76 -12.21
N PHE A 118 -24.95 3.62 -13.24
CA PHE A 118 -23.76 3.99 -14.02
C PHE A 118 -22.58 4.45 -13.15
N PHE A 119 -22.80 5.38 -12.21
CA PHE A 119 -21.73 5.89 -11.36
C PHE A 119 -21.15 4.80 -10.45
N GLY A 120 -22.00 3.97 -9.86
CA GLY A 120 -21.59 2.81 -9.06
C GLY A 120 -20.72 1.83 -9.86
N ARG A 121 -21.13 1.51 -11.09
CA ARG A 121 -20.36 0.66 -12.02
C ARG A 121 -19.04 1.33 -12.41
N ALA A 122 -19.07 2.62 -12.76
CA ALA A 122 -17.87 3.36 -13.12
C ALA A 122 -16.85 3.37 -11.98
N LEU A 123 -17.28 3.61 -10.76
CA LEU A 123 -16.43 3.55 -9.57
C LEU A 123 -15.89 2.14 -9.30
N SER A 124 -16.74 1.12 -9.40
CA SER A 124 -16.33 -0.29 -9.23
C SER A 124 -15.30 -0.72 -10.28
N MET A 125 -15.57 -0.42 -11.56
CA MET A 125 -14.68 -0.81 -12.67
C MET A 125 -13.39 0.00 -12.74
N THR A 126 -13.39 1.22 -12.23
CA THR A 126 -12.19 2.07 -12.10
C THR A 126 -11.54 1.97 -10.73
N GLY A 127 -12.08 1.19 -9.84
CA GLY A 127 -11.48 0.83 -8.55
C GLY A 127 -10.16 0.06 -8.72
N GLY A 128 -9.47 0.30 -9.82
CA GLY A 128 -8.11 -0.13 -10.04
C GLY A 128 -7.23 0.43 -8.93
N THR A 129 -6.49 -0.46 -8.30
CA THR A 129 -5.45 -0.16 -7.32
C THR A 129 -4.63 1.05 -7.76
N ASP A 130 -4.41 1.98 -6.85
CA ASP A 130 -3.34 2.97 -6.96
C ASP A 130 -2.10 2.28 -7.57
N PRO A 131 -1.55 2.73 -8.71
CA PRO A 131 -0.46 2.01 -9.38
C PRO A 131 0.74 1.79 -8.47
N VAL A 132 1.00 2.72 -7.54
CA VAL A 132 2.06 2.59 -6.55
C VAL A 132 1.70 1.49 -5.54
N LEU A 133 0.44 1.41 -5.11
CA LEU A 133 -0.04 0.32 -4.27
C LEU A 133 0.02 -1.01 -5.02
N ASP A 134 -0.41 -1.04 -6.27
CA ASP A 134 -0.38 -2.25 -7.09
C ASP A 134 1.04 -2.80 -7.28
N GLN A 135 2.01 -1.90 -7.51
CA GLN A 135 3.43 -2.27 -7.58
C GLN A 135 3.93 -2.82 -6.23
N LYS A 136 3.62 -2.15 -5.11
CA LYS A 136 4.01 -2.63 -3.77
C LYS A 136 3.39 -4.00 -3.46
N LEU A 137 2.13 -4.23 -3.82
CA LEU A 137 1.48 -5.54 -3.71
C LEU A 137 2.17 -6.59 -4.59
N SER A 138 2.55 -6.22 -5.81
CA SER A 138 3.29 -7.11 -6.73
C SER A 138 4.65 -7.49 -6.15
N ASP A 139 5.40 -6.52 -5.63
CA ASP A 139 6.70 -6.73 -4.98
C ASP A 139 6.55 -7.63 -3.74
N ALA A 140 5.50 -7.42 -2.94
CA ALA A 140 5.22 -8.23 -1.75
C ALA A 140 4.89 -9.68 -2.10
N VAL A 141 4.05 -9.91 -3.12
CA VAL A 141 3.72 -11.26 -3.61
C VAL A 141 4.95 -11.96 -4.17
N TRP A 142 5.76 -11.26 -4.97
CA TRP A 142 6.99 -11.80 -5.51
C TRP A 142 7.98 -12.18 -4.39
N THR A 143 8.18 -11.29 -3.43
CA THR A 143 9.05 -11.51 -2.26
C THR A 143 8.59 -12.72 -1.44
N ALA A 144 7.28 -12.82 -1.15
CA ALA A 144 6.72 -13.95 -0.42
C ALA A 144 7.02 -15.27 -1.11
N ARG A 145 6.75 -15.37 -2.40
CA ARG A 145 7.01 -16.57 -3.21
C ARG A 145 8.49 -16.90 -3.25
N SER A 146 9.36 -15.90 -3.50
CA SER A 146 10.80 -16.09 -3.53
C SER A 146 11.34 -16.67 -2.20
N LEU A 147 10.88 -16.14 -1.06
CA LEU A 147 11.26 -16.65 0.27
C LEU A 147 10.78 -18.09 0.50
N PHE A 148 9.56 -18.40 0.06
CA PHE A 148 8.97 -19.73 0.19
C PHE A 148 9.70 -20.75 -0.69
N ASP A 149 9.90 -20.45 -1.98
CA ASP A 149 10.54 -21.34 -2.95
C ASP A 149 12.01 -21.64 -2.59
N ARG A 150 12.66 -20.72 -1.90
CA ARG A 150 14.04 -20.86 -1.41
C ARG A 150 14.15 -21.43 0.01
N GLY A 151 13.04 -21.90 0.58
CA GLY A 151 13.00 -22.55 1.88
C GLY A 151 13.31 -21.62 3.07
N LYS A 152 13.12 -20.29 2.91
CA LYS A 152 13.31 -19.33 4.01
C LYS A 152 12.10 -19.24 4.93
N THR A 153 10.99 -19.86 4.54
CA THR A 153 9.77 -20.01 5.33
C THR A 153 9.00 -21.24 4.86
N SER A 154 8.07 -21.73 5.67
CA SER A 154 7.25 -22.90 5.37
C SER A 154 5.82 -22.70 5.85
N GLY A 155 4.85 -23.30 5.15
CA GLY A 155 3.44 -23.22 5.50
C GLY A 155 2.94 -21.78 5.61
N SER A 156 2.29 -21.46 6.72
CA SER A 156 1.75 -20.11 7.05
C SER A 156 2.51 -19.44 8.20
N SER A 157 3.80 -19.74 8.34
CA SER A 157 4.60 -19.31 9.50
C SER A 157 5.31 -17.97 9.30
N ALA A 158 5.12 -17.32 8.17
CA ALA A 158 5.70 -16.01 7.90
C ALA A 158 4.62 -14.93 7.77
N ASN A 159 5.02 -13.70 7.96
CA ASN A 159 4.17 -12.54 7.68
C ASN A 159 5.02 -11.36 7.20
N MET A 160 4.40 -10.49 6.43
CA MET A 160 5.02 -9.26 5.94
C MET A 160 4.03 -8.12 5.90
N SER A 161 4.55 -6.92 5.97
CA SER A 161 3.76 -5.71 5.78
C SER A 161 4.52 -4.67 4.99
N PHE A 162 3.78 -3.73 4.41
CA PHE A 162 4.32 -2.51 3.85
C PHE A 162 3.40 -1.32 4.10
N ARG A 163 4.01 -0.15 4.18
CA ARG A 163 3.29 1.11 4.34
C ARG A 163 2.96 1.70 2.96
N HIS A 164 1.73 2.17 2.81
CA HIS A 164 1.30 2.96 1.68
C HIS A 164 0.38 4.08 2.16
N LYS A 165 0.81 5.35 1.96
CA LYS A 165 0.16 6.54 2.52
C LYS A 165 0.05 6.42 4.06
N ASP A 166 -1.13 6.59 4.59
CA ASP A 166 -1.50 6.50 6.02
C ASP A 166 -1.97 5.10 6.46
N ARG A 167 -1.65 4.05 5.66
CA ARG A 167 -2.12 2.69 5.89
C ARG A 167 -0.98 1.68 5.89
N ILE A 168 -1.17 0.61 6.66
CA ILE A 168 -0.31 -0.58 6.68
C ILE A 168 -1.07 -1.72 6.02
N TYR A 169 -0.46 -2.32 5.01
CA TYR A 169 -0.92 -3.54 4.36
C TYR A 169 -0.12 -4.70 4.93
N ILE A 170 -0.78 -5.65 5.58
CA ILE A 170 -0.13 -6.79 6.23
C ILE A 170 -0.76 -8.10 5.77
N SER A 171 0.05 -9.14 5.56
CA SER A 171 -0.47 -10.46 5.22
C SER A 171 -1.52 -10.93 6.24
N ALA A 172 -2.65 -11.43 5.73
CA ALA A 172 -3.75 -11.88 6.55
C ALA A 172 -3.36 -13.14 7.34
N THR A 173 -4.04 -13.36 8.46
CA THR A 173 -3.82 -14.56 9.28
C THR A 173 -4.07 -15.83 8.46
N GLY A 174 -3.18 -16.80 8.55
CA GLY A 174 -3.25 -18.05 7.80
C GLY A 174 -2.77 -17.99 6.35
N SER A 175 -2.30 -16.84 5.86
CA SER A 175 -1.70 -16.73 4.52
C SER A 175 -0.43 -17.57 4.41
N CYS A 176 -0.25 -18.24 3.26
CA CYS A 176 0.97 -18.96 2.92
C CYS A 176 1.75 -18.18 1.87
N PHE A 177 3.02 -17.91 2.13
CA PHE A 177 3.87 -17.15 1.21
C PHE A 177 3.97 -17.80 -0.18
N GLY A 178 3.98 -19.13 -0.26
CA GLY A 178 4.03 -19.86 -1.54
C GLY A 178 2.81 -19.70 -2.43
N THR A 179 1.66 -19.39 -1.85
CA THR A 179 0.38 -19.22 -2.60
C THR A 179 -0.19 -17.80 -2.50
N MET A 180 0.58 -16.87 -1.93
CA MET A 180 0.14 -15.50 -1.67
C MET A 180 -0.31 -14.77 -2.93
N LYS A 181 -1.39 -14.00 -2.79
CA LYS A 181 -1.98 -13.13 -3.81
C LYS A 181 -2.12 -11.71 -3.26
N LYS A 182 -2.34 -10.73 -4.15
CA LYS A 182 -2.55 -9.32 -3.77
C LYS A 182 -3.73 -9.13 -2.80
N GLU A 183 -4.75 -9.98 -2.92
CA GLU A 183 -5.95 -9.94 -2.08
C GLU A 183 -5.70 -10.48 -0.66
N ASP A 184 -4.55 -11.11 -0.37
CA ASP A 184 -4.25 -11.72 0.92
C ASP A 184 -3.66 -10.75 1.95
N PHE A 185 -3.78 -9.47 1.71
CA PHE A 185 -3.39 -8.44 2.65
C PHE A 185 -4.60 -7.86 3.39
N ALA A 186 -4.49 -7.78 4.72
CA ALA A 186 -5.37 -6.98 5.56
C ALA A 186 -4.85 -5.53 5.61
N VAL A 187 -5.73 -4.58 5.91
CA VAL A 187 -5.38 -3.15 5.99
C VAL A 187 -5.59 -2.64 7.39
N LEU A 188 -4.59 -1.93 7.90
CA LEU A 188 -4.60 -1.25 9.19
C LEU A 188 -4.34 0.25 8.98
N SER A 189 -4.86 1.08 9.87
CA SER A 189 -4.37 2.46 10.03
C SER A 189 -3.02 2.47 10.76
N MET A 190 -2.37 3.64 10.80
CA MET A 190 -1.07 3.78 11.47
C MET A 190 -1.13 3.68 13.00
N ASP A 191 -2.31 3.68 13.60
CA ASP A 191 -2.55 3.42 15.03
C ASP A 191 -2.91 1.95 15.32
N GLY A 192 -2.93 1.09 14.29
CA GLY A 192 -3.23 -0.34 14.43
C GLY A 192 -4.73 -0.70 14.35
N THR A 193 -5.62 0.25 14.08
CA THR A 193 -7.04 -0.05 13.85
C THR A 193 -7.22 -0.85 12.55
N VAL A 194 -7.95 -1.97 12.62
CA VAL A 194 -8.23 -2.82 11.45
C VAL A 194 -9.28 -2.16 10.57
N LEU A 195 -8.94 -1.88 9.31
CA LEU A 195 -9.78 -1.20 8.32
C LEU A 195 -10.41 -2.15 7.29
N SER A 196 -9.94 -3.39 7.20
CA SER A 196 -10.43 -4.39 6.24
C SER A 196 -11.22 -5.50 6.93
N GLU A 197 -12.03 -6.24 6.17
CA GLU A 197 -12.72 -7.45 6.66
C GLU A 197 -11.76 -8.61 6.96
N LYS A 198 -10.62 -8.65 6.28
CA LYS A 198 -9.60 -9.66 6.51
C LYS A 198 -8.88 -9.41 7.84
N LYS A 199 -8.71 -10.48 8.61
CA LYS A 199 -7.97 -10.42 9.87
C LYS A 199 -6.47 -10.34 9.59
N PRO A 200 -5.74 -9.36 10.13
CA PRO A 200 -4.29 -9.27 10.00
C PRO A 200 -3.60 -10.44 10.68
N SER A 201 -2.34 -10.72 10.31
CA SER A 201 -1.47 -11.60 11.08
C SER A 201 -1.52 -11.24 12.57
N LYS A 202 -1.53 -12.23 13.45
CA LYS A 202 -1.56 -12.00 14.92
C LYS A 202 -0.33 -11.23 15.42
N GLU A 203 0.73 -11.21 14.65
CA GLU A 203 2.00 -10.56 14.99
C GLU A 203 2.14 -9.14 14.42
N TRP A 204 1.05 -8.56 13.90
CA TRP A 204 1.03 -7.19 13.44
C TRP A 204 1.59 -6.15 14.44
N PRO A 205 1.52 -6.36 15.80
CA PRO A 205 2.09 -5.40 16.74
C PRO A 205 3.62 -5.29 16.66
N LEU A 206 4.33 -6.35 16.23
CA LEU A 206 5.77 -6.29 15.97
C LEU A 206 6.09 -5.34 14.81
N HIS A 207 5.27 -5.41 13.75
CA HIS A 207 5.41 -4.54 12.59
C HIS A 207 5.11 -3.08 12.94
N LEU A 208 4.02 -2.84 13.67
CA LEU A 208 3.62 -1.51 14.10
C LEU A 208 4.74 -0.83 14.90
N ALA A 209 5.34 -1.52 15.86
CA ALA A 209 6.44 -0.99 16.67
C ALA A 209 7.62 -0.50 15.83
N LEU A 210 7.90 -1.13 14.67
CA LEU A 210 8.94 -0.71 13.73
C LEU A 210 8.54 0.50 12.88
N TYR A 211 7.26 0.63 12.52
CA TYR A 211 6.75 1.83 11.87
C TYR A 211 6.72 3.04 12.82
N GLU A 212 6.40 2.81 14.08
CA GLU A 212 6.46 3.84 15.13
C GLU A 212 7.89 4.28 15.42
N LYS A 213 8.85 3.34 15.41
CA LYS A 213 10.28 3.63 15.60
C LYS A 213 10.83 4.60 14.55
N SER A 214 10.43 4.45 13.29
CA SER A 214 11.02 5.23 12.21
C SER A 214 10.03 5.47 11.06
N SER A 215 9.90 6.73 10.65
CA SER A 215 9.15 7.12 9.45
C SER A 215 9.79 6.60 8.15
N GLU A 216 11.06 6.22 8.16
CA GLU A 216 11.79 5.62 7.04
C GLU A 216 11.40 4.14 6.83
N THR A 217 10.80 3.49 7.82
CA THR A 217 10.33 2.12 7.67
C THR A 217 9.17 2.07 6.68
N GLY A 218 9.41 1.50 5.51
CA GLY A 218 8.42 1.32 4.45
C GLY A 218 7.86 -0.10 4.38
N ALA A 219 8.58 -1.10 4.92
CA ALA A 219 8.13 -2.50 4.98
C ALA A 219 8.79 -3.25 6.14
N VAL A 220 8.17 -4.35 6.55
CA VAL A 220 8.69 -5.27 7.57
C VAL A 220 8.42 -6.71 7.11
N ILE A 221 9.42 -7.58 7.25
CA ILE A 221 9.29 -9.02 6.96
C ILE A 221 9.67 -9.81 8.20
N HIS A 222 8.81 -10.76 8.58
CA HIS A 222 9.06 -11.77 9.59
C HIS A 222 8.96 -13.16 8.98
N THR A 223 9.97 -13.99 9.26
CA THR A 223 10.02 -15.39 8.81
C THR A 223 10.50 -16.30 9.94
N HIS A 224 10.39 -17.61 9.72
CA HIS A 224 11.02 -18.60 10.57
C HIS A 224 12.23 -19.23 9.85
N SER A 225 13.09 -18.39 9.29
CA SER A 225 14.27 -18.81 8.52
C SER A 225 15.21 -19.65 9.37
N THR A 226 15.66 -20.78 8.83
CA THR A 226 16.30 -21.87 9.58
C THR A 226 17.56 -21.42 10.33
N PHE A 227 18.47 -20.73 9.66
CA PHE A 227 19.75 -20.37 10.30
C PHE A 227 19.61 -19.22 11.29
N SER A 228 18.71 -18.29 11.05
CA SER A 228 18.32 -17.25 12.02
C SER A 228 17.74 -17.89 13.30
N VAL A 229 16.86 -18.89 13.15
CA VAL A 229 16.34 -19.64 14.29
C VAL A 229 17.44 -20.38 15.01
N LEU A 230 18.29 -21.15 14.31
CA LEU A 230 19.41 -21.90 14.89
C LEU A 230 20.36 -20.98 15.65
N TRP A 231 20.73 -19.85 15.05
CA TRP A 231 21.62 -18.89 15.71
C TRP A 231 21.00 -18.28 16.97
N SER A 232 19.69 -18.08 17.01
CA SER A 232 19.00 -17.54 18.18
C SER A 232 19.06 -18.43 19.44
N PHE A 233 19.47 -19.70 19.31
CA PHE A 233 19.75 -20.60 20.46
C PHE A 233 21.13 -20.38 21.06
N VAL A 234 22.08 -19.86 20.28
CA VAL A 234 23.45 -19.59 20.76
C VAL A 234 23.41 -18.43 21.75
N PRO A 235 24.08 -18.54 22.90
CA PRO A 235 24.15 -17.43 23.84
C PRO A 235 24.80 -16.21 23.19
N ALA A 236 24.09 -15.09 23.14
CA ALA A 236 24.60 -13.85 22.58
C ALA A 236 25.67 -13.23 23.49
N LYS A 237 26.78 -12.78 22.90
CA LYS A 237 27.78 -11.98 23.62
C LYS A 237 27.28 -10.53 23.86
N ASN A 238 26.40 -10.05 22.96
CA ASN A 238 25.75 -8.76 23.05
C ASN A 238 24.32 -8.87 22.55
N ASP A 239 23.33 -8.66 23.40
CA ASP A 239 21.90 -8.74 23.02
C ASP A 239 21.45 -7.61 22.09
N GLN A 240 22.20 -6.53 21.97
CA GLN A 240 21.89 -5.45 21.02
C GLN A 240 22.46 -5.72 19.61
N ASP A 241 23.39 -6.66 19.50
CA ASP A 241 24.03 -7.08 18.28
C ASP A 241 24.51 -8.53 18.39
N CYS A 242 23.58 -9.45 18.13
CA CYS A 242 23.78 -10.85 18.48
C CYS A 242 24.42 -11.69 17.37
N ILE A 243 24.59 -11.17 16.15
CA ILE A 243 25.21 -11.89 15.03
C ILE A 243 26.65 -11.37 14.87
N PRO A 244 27.68 -12.26 14.90
CA PRO A 244 29.08 -11.85 14.74
C PRO A 244 29.38 -11.35 13.32
N ASP A 245 30.34 -10.42 13.24
CA ASP A 245 30.76 -9.76 12.00
C ASP A 245 31.79 -10.60 11.22
N HIS A 246 31.43 -11.84 10.83
CA HIS A 246 32.32 -12.68 10.01
C HIS A 246 32.47 -12.16 8.59
N THR A 247 31.48 -11.40 8.10
CA THR A 247 31.50 -10.67 6.84
C THR A 247 31.02 -9.23 7.05
N PRO A 248 31.44 -8.26 6.24
CA PRO A 248 30.99 -6.86 6.40
C PRO A 248 29.55 -6.63 5.92
N TYR A 249 28.93 -7.59 5.21
CA TYR A 249 27.72 -7.34 4.43
C TYR A 249 26.48 -7.11 5.30
N LEU A 250 26.33 -7.85 6.41
CA LEU A 250 25.22 -7.64 7.35
C LEU A 250 25.21 -6.21 7.88
N LYS A 251 26.36 -5.71 8.34
CA LYS A 251 26.50 -4.33 8.84
C LYS A 251 26.23 -3.29 7.77
N MET A 252 26.66 -3.53 6.54
CA MET A 252 26.45 -2.63 5.41
C MET A 252 24.98 -2.57 4.98
N LYS A 253 24.25 -3.71 5.06
CA LYS A 253 22.87 -3.82 4.57
C LYS A 253 21.83 -3.51 5.64
N LEU A 254 22.00 -4.06 6.83
CA LEU A 254 21.01 -3.99 7.91
C LEU A 254 21.48 -3.17 9.10
N GLY A 255 22.76 -3.29 9.48
CA GLY A 255 23.27 -2.73 10.72
C GLY A 255 23.30 -3.74 11.85
N THR A 256 22.89 -3.34 13.04
CA THR A 256 22.88 -4.19 14.25
C THR A 256 21.64 -5.07 14.30
N VAL A 257 21.80 -6.27 14.87
CA VAL A 257 20.70 -7.26 15.03
C VAL A 257 20.52 -7.58 16.50
N GLY A 258 19.42 -7.09 17.08
CA GLY A 258 19.08 -7.31 18.48
C GLY A 258 18.44 -8.68 18.73
N LEU A 259 18.75 -9.30 19.89
CA LEU A 259 18.09 -10.52 20.34
C LEU A 259 16.96 -10.17 21.32
N VAL A 260 15.73 -10.53 20.96
CA VAL A 260 14.56 -10.42 21.82
C VAL A 260 14.39 -11.71 22.62
N PRO A 261 14.21 -11.68 23.96
CA PRO A 261 14.04 -12.87 24.76
C PRO A 261 12.86 -13.72 24.26
N TYR A 262 12.94 -15.02 24.58
CA TYR A 262 11.83 -15.92 24.22
C TYR A 262 10.56 -15.57 24.99
N GLU A 263 9.52 -15.37 24.23
CA GLU A 263 8.14 -15.29 24.67
C GLU A 263 7.26 -16.08 23.71
N LYS A 264 6.06 -16.46 24.18
CA LYS A 264 5.13 -17.24 23.35
C LYS A 264 4.74 -16.46 22.08
N PRO A 265 4.90 -17.02 20.87
CA PRO A 265 4.53 -16.38 19.62
C PRO A 265 3.10 -15.83 19.63
N GLY A 266 2.93 -14.58 19.18
CA GLY A 266 1.64 -13.90 19.13
C GLY A 266 1.05 -13.50 20.49
N SER A 267 1.83 -13.54 21.58
CA SER A 267 1.39 -13.11 22.91
C SER A 267 1.72 -11.64 23.19
N GLU A 268 0.96 -11.03 24.10
CA GLU A 268 1.25 -9.66 24.56
C GLU A 268 2.64 -9.55 25.23
N ALA A 269 3.09 -10.60 25.91
CA ALA A 269 4.44 -10.65 26.48
C ALA A 269 5.52 -10.52 25.41
N LEU A 270 5.36 -11.18 24.25
CA LEU A 270 6.27 -11.02 23.12
C LEU A 270 6.27 -9.58 22.59
N PHE A 271 5.09 -8.99 22.45
CA PHE A 271 4.98 -7.63 21.93
C PHE A 271 5.60 -6.60 22.88
N GLN A 272 5.43 -6.80 24.18
CA GLN A 272 6.06 -5.96 25.19
C GLN A 272 7.59 -6.11 25.19
N ALA A 273 8.12 -7.34 25.20
CA ALA A 273 9.55 -7.61 25.12
C ALA A 273 10.20 -7.04 23.87
N PHE A 274 9.47 -7.06 22.75
CA PHE A 274 9.92 -6.45 21.49
C PHE A 274 9.96 -4.92 21.56
N ARG A 275 8.89 -4.28 22.08
CA ARG A 275 8.83 -2.82 22.25
C ARG A 275 9.96 -2.27 23.12
N GLU A 276 10.33 -3.00 24.19
CA GLU A 276 11.44 -2.61 25.07
C GLU A 276 12.81 -2.60 24.35
N ARG A 277 12.96 -3.39 23.27
CA ARG A 277 14.21 -3.55 22.54
C ARG A 277 14.26 -2.87 21.19
N VAL A 278 13.11 -2.49 20.66
CA VAL A 278 12.98 -1.98 19.27
C VAL A 278 13.85 -0.75 18.98
N GLY A 279 14.14 0.08 19.98
CA GLY A 279 14.98 1.28 19.85
C GLY A 279 16.48 1.02 19.76
N ALA A 280 16.96 -0.18 20.13
CA ALA A 280 18.37 -0.46 20.36
C ALA A 280 19.11 -1.04 19.14
N SER A 281 18.39 -1.57 18.14
CA SER A 281 19.01 -2.28 17.00
C SER A 281 18.23 -2.04 15.71
N ASP A 282 18.82 -2.37 14.55
CA ASP A 282 18.26 -2.09 13.23
C ASP A 282 17.36 -3.24 12.72
N GLY A 283 17.74 -4.49 13.04
CA GLY A 283 16.96 -5.71 12.82
C GLY A 283 16.88 -6.53 14.11
N PHE A 284 16.08 -7.62 14.11
CA PHE A 284 15.83 -8.39 15.33
C PHE A 284 15.77 -9.87 15.05
N LEU A 285 16.32 -10.67 15.98
CA LEU A 285 16.02 -12.07 16.16
C LEU A 285 15.11 -12.24 17.37
N LEU A 286 13.96 -12.86 17.17
CA LEU A 286 13.14 -13.37 18.26
C LEU A 286 13.71 -14.73 18.67
N LYS A 287 14.13 -14.89 19.93
CA LYS A 287 14.74 -16.13 20.41
C LYS A 287 13.84 -17.34 20.19
N ASN A 288 14.35 -18.42 19.59
CA ASN A 288 13.64 -19.66 19.26
C ASN A 288 12.44 -19.45 18.30
N HIS A 289 12.44 -18.36 17.51
CA HIS A 289 11.28 -18.03 16.72
C HIS A 289 11.68 -17.60 15.28
N GLY A 290 12.44 -16.52 15.12
CA GLY A 290 12.91 -16.08 13.81
C GLY A 290 13.21 -14.59 13.72
N PRO A 291 13.62 -14.11 12.54
CA PRO A 291 13.99 -12.73 12.32
C PRO A 291 12.78 -11.82 12.07
N VAL A 292 12.87 -10.57 12.51
CA VAL A 292 11.96 -9.46 12.15
C VAL A 292 12.83 -8.34 11.57
N VAL A 293 12.64 -8.03 10.30
CA VAL A 293 13.54 -7.15 9.55
C VAL A 293 12.76 -6.00 8.89
N PRO A 294 13.05 -4.73 9.27
CA PRO A 294 12.51 -3.56 8.59
C PRO A 294 13.34 -3.18 7.36
N GLY A 295 12.70 -2.50 6.40
CA GLY A 295 13.36 -1.90 5.25
C GLY A 295 12.60 -0.66 4.76
N LYS A 296 13.24 0.14 3.90
CA LYS A 296 12.62 1.33 3.27
C LYS A 296 11.55 0.95 2.24
N SER A 297 11.61 -0.27 1.73
CA SER A 297 10.64 -0.88 0.82
C SER A 297 10.58 -2.38 1.04
N VAL A 298 9.61 -3.06 0.41
CA VAL A 298 9.52 -4.52 0.44
C VAL A 298 10.81 -5.18 -0.04
N MET A 299 11.36 -4.69 -1.16
CA MET A 299 12.61 -5.21 -1.72
C MET A 299 13.81 -4.93 -0.81
N ASP A 300 13.86 -3.77 -0.14
CA ASP A 300 14.94 -3.47 0.80
C ASP A 300 14.86 -4.39 2.04
N ALA A 301 13.68 -4.60 2.61
CA ALA A 301 13.47 -5.55 3.70
C ALA A 301 13.83 -7.00 3.29
N PHE A 302 13.50 -7.39 2.06
CA PHE A 302 13.87 -8.69 1.50
C PHE A 302 15.39 -8.87 1.43
N PHE A 303 16.12 -7.93 0.84
CA PHE A 303 17.59 -8.02 0.75
C PHE A 303 18.27 -8.04 2.12
N ARG A 304 17.75 -7.27 3.06
CA ARG A 304 18.24 -7.25 4.46
C ARG A 304 18.00 -8.59 5.16
N LEU A 305 16.81 -9.18 4.97
CA LEU A 305 16.48 -10.48 5.54
C LEU A 305 17.38 -11.58 4.96
N GLU A 306 17.65 -11.56 3.67
CA GLU A 306 18.53 -12.54 3.04
C GLU A 306 19.95 -12.44 3.56
N GLU A 307 20.46 -11.23 3.72
CA GLU A 307 21.80 -11.01 4.28
C GLU A 307 21.89 -11.44 5.74
N LEU A 308 20.83 -11.16 6.54
CA LEU A 308 20.77 -11.62 7.92
C LEU A 308 20.80 -13.16 7.98
N GLU A 309 19.98 -13.82 7.19
CA GLU A 309 19.90 -15.29 7.17
C GLU A 309 21.22 -15.93 6.69
N GLU A 310 21.90 -15.33 5.69
CA GLU A 310 23.19 -15.82 5.22
C GLU A 310 24.30 -15.60 6.26
N SER A 311 24.31 -14.45 6.94
CA SER A 311 25.27 -14.18 8.02
C SER A 311 25.04 -15.10 9.22
N ALA A 312 23.78 -15.37 9.57
CA ALA A 312 23.44 -16.36 10.60
C ALA A 312 23.87 -17.78 10.19
N ARG A 313 23.78 -18.14 8.90
CA ARG A 313 24.27 -19.42 8.38
C ARG A 313 25.78 -19.54 8.54
N ILE A 314 26.53 -18.53 8.15
CA ILE A 314 28.00 -18.50 8.29
C ILE A 314 28.38 -18.63 9.77
N ALA A 315 27.79 -17.82 10.65
CA ALA A 315 28.03 -17.88 12.08
C ALA A 315 27.71 -19.27 12.66
N TRP A 316 26.57 -19.86 12.29
CA TRP A 316 26.18 -21.19 12.73
C TRP A 316 27.16 -22.28 12.27
N GLU A 317 27.63 -22.26 11.01
CA GLU A 317 28.57 -23.26 10.50
C GLU A 317 29.96 -23.15 11.16
N LEU A 318 30.44 -21.92 11.42
CA LEU A 318 31.69 -21.71 12.14
C LEU A 318 31.58 -22.18 13.60
N PHE A 319 30.50 -21.80 14.30
CA PHE A 319 30.23 -22.28 15.65
C PHE A 319 30.17 -23.79 15.74
N ARG A 320 29.47 -24.45 14.83
CA ARG A 320 29.38 -25.90 14.76
C ARG A 320 30.75 -26.59 14.51
N ALA A 321 31.62 -25.93 13.74
CA ALA A 321 32.97 -26.41 13.44
C ALA A 321 33.96 -26.12 14.58
N GLY A 322 33.56 -25.42 15.65
CA GLY A 322 34.46 -25.04 16.75
C GLY A 322 35.48 -23.95 16.35
N LEU A 323 35.17 -23.15 15.36
CA LEU A 323 36.02 -22.09 14.81
C LEU A 323 35.63 -20.68 15.34
N GLU A 324 34.72 -20.58 16.30
CA GLU A 324 34.32 -19.33 16.98
C GLU A 324 34.93 -19.20 18.39
#